data_f471100b6c6bbf811994f1eb836ff789
#
_entry.id   f471100b6c6bbf811994f1eb836ff789
#
_cell.length_a   1.000
_cell.length_b   1.000
_cell.length_c   1.000
_cell.angle_alpha   90.00
_cell.angle_beta   90.00
_cell.angle_gamma   90.00
#
_symmetry.space_group_name_H-M   'P 1'
#
loop_
_entity.id
_entity.type
_entity.pdbx_description
1 polymer ?
#
loop_
_entity_poly.entity_id
_entity_poly.type
_entity_poly.pdbx_seq_one_letter_code
_entity_poly.pdbx_strand_id
1 'polypeptide(L)'
;GGQTRIFMPRYGLINERRHQLHEVIRLSGMNLVINDMDMPLIIKVASIPKERMQVYFIDNEEYFKRRSILHDEKGSCYSDNDERMIFFTKGVVETVKKLNWAPDVIHIHGWFTALVPLYLKSYYGDEPLVADSKIISSIYEPDFEGAFSKDFEGKVAFDKIEPDLISGLQKANYDALTKLA
;
A
#
# COMPACT_ATOMS: atom_id res chain seq x y z
N GLY A 1 2.86 14.55 -23.22
CA GLY A 1 3.02 13.29 -22.51
C GLY A 1 2.66 13.45 -21.05
N GLY A 2 1.97 12.47 -20.50
CA GLY A 2 1.55 12.47 -19.11
C GLY A 2 2.73 12.29 -18.14
N GLN A 3 2.54 12.68 -16.89
CA GLN A 3 3.46 12.41 -15.80
C GLN A 3 3.11 11.09 -15.12
N THR A 4 4.08 10.19 -15.00
CA THR A 4 3.89 8.90 -14.33
C THR A 4 4.77 8.82 -13.09
N ARG A 5 4.19 8.34 -11.99
CA ARG A 5 4.88 8.00 -10.74
C ARG A 5 4.55 6.59 -10.33
N ILE A 6 5.54 5.87 -9.85
CA ILE A 6 5.39 4.50 -9.38
C ILE A 6 5.50 4.49 -7.86
N PHE A 7 4.63 3.74 -7.20
CA PHE A 7 4.67 3.53 -5.76
C PHE A 7 4.77 2.03 -5.48
N MET A 8 5.66 1.65 -4.59
CA MET A 8 5.80 0.27 -4.17
C MET A 8 6.29 0.19 -2.72
N PRO A 9 6.03 -0.92 -2.02
CA PRO A 9 6.62 -1.15 -0.71
C PRO A 9 8.14 -1.28 -0.82
N ARG A 10 8.86 -0.77 0.16
CA ARG A 10 10.31 -0.98 0.24
C ARG A 10 10.59 -2.36 0.85
N TYR A 11 10.31 -3.41 0.10
CA TYR A 11 10.61 -4.77 0.53
C TYR A 11 12.08 -4.94 0.89
N GLY A 12 12.35 -5.76 1.92
CA GLY A 12 13.71 -6.00 2.41
C GLY A 12 14.65 -6.64 1.40
N LEU A 13 14.11 -7.25 0.33
CA LEU A 13 14.88 -7.79 -0.78
C LEU A 13 15.48 -6.71 -1.69
N ILE A 14 15.01 -5.47 -1.60
CA ILE A 14 15.49 -4.37 -2.44
C ILE A 14 16.85 -3.92 -1.94
N ASN A 15 17.85 -4.00 -2.82
CA ASN A 15 19.18 -3.49 -2.55
C ASN A 15 19.22 -1.96 -2.77
N GLU A 16 19.14 -1.22 -1.68
CA GLU A 16 19.06 0.25 -1.70
C GLU A 16 20.29 0.91 -2.33
N ARG A 17 21.49 0.36 -2.08
CA ARG A 17 22.74 0.89 -2.65
C ARG A 17 22.80 0.66 -4.15
N ARG A 18 22.47 -0.55 -4.60
CA ARG A 18 22.50 -0.90 -6.03
C ARG A 18 21.56 -0.04 -6.86
N HIS A 19 20.40 0.29 -6.31
CA HIS A 19 19.36 1.07 -6.98
C HIS A 19 19.37 2.54 -6.61
N GLN A 20 20.35 2.98 -5.82
CA GLN A 20 20.55 4.37 -5.43
C GLN A 20 19.29 4.98 -4.77
N LEU A 21 18.63 4.24 -3.89
CA LEU A 21 17.54 4.76 -3.09
C LEU A 21 18.07 5.78 -2.10
N HIS A 22 17.34 6.87 -1.95
CA HIS A 22 17.62 7.87 -0.92
C HIS A 22 16.32 8.30 -0.25
N GLU A 23 16.41 8.61 1.04
CA GLU A 23 15.28 9.11 1.80
C GLU A 23 14.93 10.54 1.41
N VAL A 24 13.65 10.81 1.23
CA VAL A 24 13.13 12.16 0.99
C VAL A 24 12.59 12.70 2.30
N ILE A 25 13.41 13.46 3.00
CA ILE A 25 13.11 13.93 4.37
C ILE A 25 11.82 14.74 4.43
N ARG A 26 11.56 15.61 3.45
CA ARG A 26 10.33 16.43 3.40
C ARG A 26 9.04 15.62 3.26
N LEU A 27 9.12 14.39 2.75
CA LEU A 27 7.98 13.48 2.60
C LEU A 27 7.87 12.48 3.75
N SER A 28 8.94 12.30 4.50
CA SER A 28 9.05 11.33 5.60
C SER A 28 8.63 11.92 6.95
N GLY A 29 8.47 11.05 7.94
CA GLY A 29 8.23 11.44 9.34
C GLY A 29 6.76 11.60 9.72
N MET A 30 5.82 11.41 8.80
CA MET A 30 4.40 11.35 9.14
C MET A 30 4.09 10.06 9.88
N ASN A 31 3.37 10.13 10.99
CA ASN A 31 2.81 8.95 11.65
C ASN A 31 1.52 8.54 10.96
N LEU A 32 1.46 7.28 10.50
CA LEU A 32 0.23 6.65 10.05
C LEU A 32 -0.34 5.82 11.20
N VAL A 33 -1.61 6.03 11.53
CA VAL A 33 -2.28 5.23 12.55
C VAL A 33 -2.81 3.96 11.89
N ILE A 34 -2.28 2.82 12.31
CA ILE A 34 -2.67 1.50 11.83
C ILE A 34 -3.22 0.70 13.01
N ASN A 35 -4.52 0.49 13.02
CA ASN A 35 -5.18 -0.22 14.13
C ASN A 35 -4.67 0.22 15.51
N ASP A 36 -4.85 1.47 15.89
CA ASP A 36 -4.43 2.10 17.16
C ASP A 36 -2.91 2.28 17.38
N MET A 37 -2.07 1.87 16.44
CA MET A 37 -0.62 2.02 16.54
C MET A 37 -0.11 3.15 15.64
N ASP A 38 0.81 3.95 16.18
CA ASP A 38 1.53 4.96 15.41
C ASP A 38 2.70 4.32 14.68
N MET A 39 2.64 4.34 13.35
CA MET A 39 3.66 3.76 12.48
C MET A 39 4.28 4.87 11.62
N PRO A 40 5.58 5.18 11.81
CA PRO A 40 6.22 6.24 11.04
C PRO A 40 6.37 5.88 9.56
N LEU A 41 5.99 6.81 8.70
CA LEU A 41 6.14 6.70 7.26
C LEU A 41 7.51 7.25 6.84
N ILE A 42 8.28 6.42 6.17
CA ILE A 42 9.54 6.79 5.53
C ILE A 42 9.35 6.65 4.03
N ILE A 43 9.75 7.68 3.28
CA ILE A 43 9.68 7.68 1.82
C ILE A 43 11.10 7.71 1.25
N LYS A 44 11.41 6.69 0.46
CA LYS A 44 12.64 6.61 -0.32
C LYS A 44 12.32 6.70 -1.81
N VAL A 45 13.21 7.27 -2.57
CA VAL A 45 13.00 7.49 -4.01
C VAL A 45 14.21 6.98 -4.79
N ALA A 46 13.92 6.35 -5.91
CA ALA A 46 14.89 6.04 -6.96
C ALA A 46 14.37 6.54 -8.30
N SER A 47 15.28 6.88 -9.20
CA SER A 47 14.94 7.32 -10.54
C SER A 47 15.20 6.23 -11.56
N ILE A 48 14.34 6.13 -12.57
CA ILE A 48 14.56 5.36 -13.78
C ILE A 48 14.99 6.35 -14.86
N PRO A 49 16.31 6.55 -15.09
CA PRO A 49 16.81 7.70 -15.86
C PRO A 49 16.33 7.72 -17.31
N LYS A 50 16.21 6.56 -17.95
CA LYS A 50 15.80 6.45 -19.35
C LYS A 50 14.34 6.85 -19.57
N GLU A 51 13.49 6.60 -18.58
CA GLU A 51 12.05 6.82 -18.66
C GLU A 51 11.60 8.15 -18.01
N ARG A 52 12.51 8.87 -17.39
CA ARG A 52 12.20 10.08 -16.59
C ARG A 52 11.12 9.85 -15.54
N MET A 53 11.08 8.64 -15.00
CA MET A 53 10.14 8.25 -13.95
C MET A 53 10.84 8.15 -12.61
N GLN A 54 10.08 8.42 -11.54
CA GLN A 54 10.50 8.20 -10.18
C GLN A 54 9.69 7.07 -9.56
N VAL A 55 10.37 6.24 -8.78
CA VAL A 55 9.78 5.20 -7.95
C VAL A 55 9.83 5.66 -6.50
N TYR A 56 8.67 5.77 -5.89
CA TYR A 56 8.49 6.11 -4.48
C TYR A 56 8.31 4.82 -3.69
N PHE A 57 9.21 4.58 -2.75
CA PHE A 57 9.16 3.42 -1.86
C PHE A 57 8.52 3.81 -0.54
N ILE A 58 7.40 3.17 -0.24
CA ILE A 58 6.72 3.29 1.05
C ILE A 58 7.43 2.39 2.03
N ASP A 59 8.04 2.97 3.05
CA ASP A 59 8.89 2.27 3.99
C ASP A 59 8.47 2.47 5.45
N ASN A 60 8.69 1.41 6.21
CA ASN A 60 8.65 1.35 7.66
C ASN A 60 9.53 0.19 8.08
N GLU A 61 10.42 0.38 9.02
CA GLU A 61 11.37 -0.67 9.39
C GLU A 61 10.70 -1.92 9.92
N GLU A 62 9.65 -1.77 10.72
CA GLU A 62 8.93 -2.89 11.32
C GLU A 62 8.19 -3.73 10.27
N TYR A 63 7.53 -3.09 9.31
CA TYR A 63 6.75 -3.79 8.29
C TYR A 63 7.59 -4.31 7.12
N PHE A 64 8.66 -3.64 6.73
CA PHE A 64 9.34 -3.93 5.48
C PHE A 64 10.81 -4.34 5.59
N LYS A 65 11.46 -4.17 6.74
CA LYS A 65 12.82 -4.66 6.95
C LYS A 65 12.82 -6.17 7.24
N ARG A 66 12.45 -6.95 6.23
CA ARG A 66 12.27 -8.40 6.32
C ARG A 66 12.92 -9.08 5.12
N ARG A 67 13.30 -10.37 5.28
CA ARG A 67 13.98 -11.13 4.24
C ARG A 67 13.09 -11.54 3.07
N SER A 68 11.80 -11.61 3.27
CA SER A 68 10.81 -12.03 2.26
C SER A 68 9.68 -11.03 2.10
N ILE A 69 8.94 -11.16 1.02
CA ILE A 69 7.81 -10.30 0.71
C ILE A 69 6.57 -10.67 1.53
N LEU A 70 6.22 -11.95 1.55
CA LEU A 70 4.93 -12.46 2.04
C LEU A 70 5.07 -13.43 3.22
N HIS A 71 6.13 -14.23 3.24
CA HIS A 71 6.32 -15.32 4.18
C HIS A 71 7.53 -15.10 5.10
N ASP A 72 7.46 -15.67 6.29
CA ASP A 72 8.59 -15.77 7.22
C ASP A 72 9.61 -16.84 6.79
N GLU A 73 10.66 -17.00 7.57
CA GLU A 73 11.70 -18.02 7.32
C GLU A 73 11.19 -19.48 7.39
N LYS A 74 10.02 -19.69 7.98
CA LYS A 74 9.37 -21.00 8.10
C LYS A 74 8.37 -21.25 6.96
N GLY A 75 8.20 -20.31 6.05
CA GLY A 75 7.26 -20.39 4.93
C GLY A 75 5.82 -20.04 5.31
N SER A 76 5.57 -19.54 6.52
CA SER A 76 4.25 -19.06 6.93
C SER A 76 4.05 -17.60 6.54
N CYS A 77 2.86 -17.23 6.08
CA CYS A 77 2.54 -15.84 5.81
C CYS A 77 2.76 -14.98 7.06
N TYR A 78 3.32 -13.80 6.88
CA TYR A 78 3.44 -12.85 7.98
C TYR A 78 2.06 -12.56 8.57
N SER A 79 1.94 -12.64 9.89
CA SER A 79 0.67 -12.43 10.61
C SER A 79 0.13 -11.00 10.48
N ASP A 80 0.98 -10.04 10.12
CA ASP A 80 0.66 -8.64 9.96
C ASP A 80 0.58 -8.17 8.50
N ASN A 81 0.41 -9.09 7.55
CA ASN A 81 0.25 -8.72 6.13
C ASN A 81 -0.95 -7.79 5.90
N ASP A 82 -2.01 -7.91 6.68
CA ASP A 82 -3.16 -7.01 6.68
C ASP A 82 -2.78 -5.57 7.07
N GLU A 83 -2.03 -5.40 8.15
CA GLU A 83 -1.53 -4.09 8.58
C GLU A 83 -0.55 -3.50 7.56
N ARG A 84 0.30 -4.32 6.97
CA ARG A 84 1.22 -3.91 5.91
C ARG A 84 0.49 -3.36 4.68
N MET A 85 -0.62 -4.00 4.29
CA MET A 85 -1.48 -3.51 3.20
C MET A 85 -2.13 -2.16 3.54
N ILE A 86 -2.66 -2.02 4.75
CA ILE A 86 -3.27 -0.77 5.22
C ILE A 86 -2.21 0.34 5.23
N PHE A 87 -1.05 0.07 5.80
CA PHE A 87 0.07 1.02 5.85
C PHE A 87 0.50 1.48 4.45
N PHE A 88 0.67 0.54 3.53
CA PHE A 88 1.02 0.87 2.15
C PHE A 88 -0.04 1.75 1.49
N THR A 89 -1.30 1.39 1.62
CA THR A 89 -2.43 2.13 1.02
C THR A 89 -2.49 3.56 1.54
N LYS A 90 -2.45 3.74 2.85
CA LYS A 90 -2.44 5.08 3.48
C LYS A 90 -1.16 5.85 3.12
N GLY A 91 -0.02 5.17 3.11
CA GLY A 91 1.27 5.77 2.75
C GLY A 91 1.31 6.32 1.33
N VAL A 92 0.74 5.62 0.37
CA VAL A 92 0.64 6.08 -1.02
C VAL A 92 -0.20 7.36 -1.10
N VAL A 93 -1.40 7.35 -0.54
CA VAL A 93 -2.31 8.52 -0.63
C VAL A 93 -1.74 9.72 0.11
N GLU A 94 -1.19 9.53 1.31
CA GLU A 94 -0.56 10.62 2.07
C GLU A 94 0.67 11.20 1.35
N THR A 95 1.41 10.38 0.63
CA THR A 95 2.52 10.86 -0.21
C THR A 95 2.01 11.67 -1.39
N VAL A 96 0.98 11.22 -2.08
CA VAL A 96 0.33 11.96 -3.17
C VAL A 96 -0.16 13.33 -2.68
N LYS A 97 -0.76 13.38 -1.50
CA LYS A 97 -1.19 14.63 -0.86
C LYS A 97 -0.02 15.58 -0.60
N LYS A 98 1.07 15.08 -0.02
CA LYS A 98 2.29 15.89 0.23
C LYS A 98 2.95 16.39 -1.05
N LEU A 99 2.86 15.62 -2.13
CA LEU A 99 3.35 16.03 -3.45
C LEU A 99 2.43 17.07 -4.11
N ASN A 100 1.24 17.31 -3.54
CA ASN A 100 0.18 18.13 -4.14
C ASN A 100 -0.07 17.78 -5.61
N TRP A 101 -0.21 16.48 -5.87
CA TRP A 101 -0.35 15.94 -7.21
C TRP A 101 -1.67 15.17 -7.34
N ALA A 102 -2.46 15.53 -8.36
CA ALA A 102 -3.73 14.89 -8.65
C ALA A 102 -3.58 13.92 -9.83
N PRO A 103 -3.52 12.60 -9.59
CA PRO A 103 -3.45 11.61 -10.66
C PRO A 103 -4.80 11.48 -11.37
N ASP A 104 -4.80 11.48 -12.70
CA ASP A 104 -6.01 11.19 -13.51
C ASP A 104 -6.37 9.70 -13.43
N VAL A 105 -5.36 8.83 -13.38
CA VAL A 105 -5.51 7.38 -13.34
C VAL A 105 -4.62 6.80 -12.25
N ILE A 106 -5.19 5.94 -11.44
CA ILE A 106 -4.49 5.12 -10.45
C ILE A 106 -4.57 3.67 -10.92
N HIS A 107 -3.43 3.12 -11.32
CA HIS A 107 -3.32 1.73 -11.77
C HIS A 107 -2.72 0.88 -10.67
N ILE A 108 -3.49 -0.03 -10.14
CA ILE A 108 -3.09 -0.93 -9.07
C ILE A 108 -2.75 -2.32 -9.59
N HIS A 109 -1.78 -2.97 -8.96
CA HIS A 109 -1.25 -4.25 -9.36
C HIS A 109 -1.18 -5.22 -8.18
N GLY A 110 -1.85 -6.35 -8.31
CA GLY A 110 -1.76 -7.46 -7.38
C GLY A 110 -2.49 -7.24 -6.04
N TRP A 111 -2.47 -8.29 -5.23
CA TRP A 111 -3.21 -8.36 -3.97
C TRP A 111 -2.83 -7.30 -2.93
N PHE A 112 -1.55 -6.91 -2.90
CA PHE A 112 -1.05 -5.96 -1.89
C PHE A 112 -1.70 -4.57 -2.02
N THR A 113 -2.19 -4.23 -3.20
CA THR A 113 -2.86 -2.97 -3.51
C THR A 113 -4.39 -3.05 -3.45
N ALA A 114 -4.95 -4.18 -3.07
CA ALA A 114 -6.40 -4.43 -3.14
C ALA A 114 -7.25 -3.51 -2.26
N LEU A 115 -6.69 -2.95 -1.19
CA LEU A 115 -7.39 -1.98 -0.32
C LEU A 115 -7.45 -0.57 -0.92
N VAL A 116 -6.66 -0.25 -1.95
CA VAL A 116 -6.60 1.10 -2.51
C VAL A 116 -7.97 1.60 -2.97
N PRO A 117 -8.75 0.87 -3.77
CA PRO A 117 -10.07 1.35 -4.20
C PRO A 117 -11.01 1.61 -3.03
N LEU A 118 -11.02 0.73 -2.04
CA LEU A 118 -11.84 0.86 -0.83
C LEU A 118 -11.51 2.14 -0.07
N TYR A 119 -10.22 2.39 0.18
CA TYR A 119 -9.77 3.57 0.90
C TYR A 119 -10.02 4.87 0.14
N LEU A 120 -9.84 4.87 -1.19
CA LEU A 120 -10.12 6.03 -2.03
C LEU A 120 -11.60 6.41 -2.03
N LYS A 121 -12.50 5.43 -1.96
CA LYS A 121 -13.95 5.65 -1.96
C LYS A 121 -14.54 5.96 -0.57
N SER A 122 -13.84 5.60 0.50
CA SER A 122 -14.34 5.74 1.87
C SER A 122 -13.48 6.67 2.72
N TYR A 123 -12.34 6.21 3.22
CA TYR A 123 -11.48 6.98 4.12
C TYR A 123 -10.96 8.29 3.49
N TYR A 124 -10.66 8.27 2.20
CA TYR A 124 -10.22 9.42 1.42
C TYR A 124 -11.30 9.93 0.45
N GLY A 125 -12.55 9.59 0.68
CA GLY A 125 -13.65 9.96 -0.23
C GLY A 125 -13.80 11.48 -0.46
N ASP A 126 -13.42 12.27 0.53
CA ASP A 126 -13.47 13.74 0.47
C ASP A 126 -12.12 14.38 0.09
N GLU A 127 -11.11 13.60 -0.29
CA GLU A 127 -9.80 14.12 -0.67
C GLU A 127 -9.80 14.59 -2.14
N PRO A 128 -9.74 15.91 -2.40
CA PRO A 128 -9.91 16.46 -3.75
C PRO A 128 -8.87 15.96 -4.76
N LEU A 129 -7.64 15.65 -4.31
CA LEU A 129 -6.55 15.24 -5.20
C LEU A 129 -6.80 13.87 -5.85
N VAL A 130 -7.59 13.01 -5.23
CA VAL A 130 -7.84 11.64 -5.69
C VAL A 130 -9.32 11.35 -5.98
N ALA A 131 -10.22 12.28 -5.66
CA ALA A 131 -11.67 12.09 -5.79
C ALA A 131 -12.12 11.73 -7.21
N ASP A 132 -11.50 12.35 -8.22
CA ASP A 132 -11.83 12.17 -9.62
C ASP A 132 -10.94 11.15 -10.34
N SER A 133 -9.99 10.53 -9.64
CA SER A 133 -9.09 9.55 -10.22
C SER A 133 -9.83 8.31 -10.68
N LYS A 134 -9.54 7.87 -11.91
CA LYS A 134 -10.02 6.58 -12.41
C LYS A 134 -9.12 5.46 -11.91
N ILE A 135 -9.72 4.38 -11.42
CA ILE A 135 -8.97 3.23 -10.89
C ILE A 135 -9.00 2.11 -11.91
N ILE A 136 -7.82 1.56 -12.20
CA ILE A 136 -7.63 0.37 -13.03
C ILE A 136 -6.95 -0.67 -12.18
N SER A 137 -7.49 -1.89 -12.15
CA SER A 137 -6.91 -3.02 -11.41
C SER A 137 -6.38 -4.07 -12.38
N SER A 138 -5.10 -4.43 -12.24
CA SER A 138 -4.52 -5.60 -12.89
C SER A 138 -4.53 -6.78 -11.92
N ILE A 139 -5.20 -7.84 -12.32
CA ILE A 139 -5.35 -9.07 -11.56
C ILE A 139 -4.37 -10.10 -12.13
N TYR A 140 -3.64 -10.75 -11.24
CA TYR A 140 -2.67 -11.79 -11.56
C TYR A 140 -3.16 -13.15 -11.08
N GLU A 141 -2.48 -14.21 -11.48
CA GLU A 141 -2.71 -15.53 -10.89
C GLU A 141 -2.45 -15.51 -9.38
N PRO A 142 -3.10 -16.40 -8.59
CA PRO A 142 -2.91 -16.44 -7.15
C PRO A 142 -1.45 -16.60 -6.75
N ASP A 143 -0.93 -15.64 -5.98
CA ASP A 143 0.45 -15.66 -5.47
C ASP A 143 0.58 -16.49 -4.19
N PHE A 144 -0.52 -16.77 -3.49
CA PHE A 144 -0.49 -17.46 -2.22
C PHE A 144 -1.78 -18.23 -1.93
N GLU A 145 -1.61 -19.28 -1.16
CA GLU A 145 -2.70 -20.01 -0.51
C GLU A 145 -2.77 -19.60 0.97
N GLY A 146 -3.96 -19.50 1.51
CA GLY A 146 -4.18 -19.17 2.92
C GLY A 146 -5.06 -17.96 3.13
N ALA A 147 -5.18 -17.56 4.38
CA ALA A 147 -6.03 -16.45 4.80
C ALA A 147 -5.22 -15.46 5.65
N PHE A 148 -5.70 -14.22 5.67
CA PHE A 148 -5.21 -13.18 6.57
C PHE A 148 -5.70 -13.42 8.01
N SER A 149 -5.20 -12.57 8.93
CA SER A 149 -5.65 -12.54 10.31
C SER A 149 -7.17 -12.42 10.40
N LYS A 150 -7.76 -13.05 11.40
CA LYS A 150 -9.21 -12.94 11.69
C LYS A 150 -9.62 -11.51 12.04
N ASP A 151 -8.66 -10.69 12.45
CA ASP A 151 -8.87 -9.30 12.84
C ASP A 151 -8.74 -8.31 11.68
N PHE A 152 -8.55 -8.78 10.46
CA PHE A 152 -8.35 -7.91 9.30
C PHE A 152 -9.50 -6.91 9.13
N GLU A 153 -10.73 -7.38 9.22
CA GLU A 153 -11.91 -6.51 9.17
C GLU A 153 -11.88 -5.45 10.27
N GLY A 154 -11.57 -5.83 11.50
CA GLY A 154 -11.47 -4.90 12.63
C GLY A 154 -10.38 -3.84 12.46
N LYS A 155 -9.25 -4.21 11.87
CA LYS A 155 -8.15 -3.29 11.58
C LYS A 155 -8.52 -2.25 10.53
N VAL A 156 -9.30 -2.64 9.52
CA VAL A 156 -9.85 -1.71 8.52
C VAL A 156 -11.00 -0.88 9.11
N ALA A 157 -11.87 -1.50 9.90
CA ALA A 157 -12.96 -0.79 10.58
C ALA A 157 -12.47 0.30 11.55
N PHE A 158 -11.25 0.18 12.08
CA PHE A 158 -10.61 1.23 12.88
C PHE A 158 -10.54 2.57 12.13
N ASP A 159 -10.40 2.54 10.82
CA ASP A 159 -10.41 3.74 9.95
C ASP A 159 -11.84 4.24 9.65
N LYS A 160 -12.85 3.77 10.38
CA LYS A 160 -14.26 4.17 10.26
C LYS A 160 -14.86 3.89 8.88
N ILE A 161 -14.41 2.82 8.24
CA ILE A 161 -14.98 2.35 6.98
C ILE A 161 -16.26 1.55 7.29
N GLU A 162 -17.30 1.78 6.48
CA GLU A 162 -18.62 1.16 6.66
C GLU A 162 -18.51 -0.39 6.68
N PRO A 163 -19.13 -1.05 7.66
CA PRO A 163 -19.04 -2.51 7.82
C PRO A 163 -19.46 -3.30 6.58
N ASP A 164 -20.46 -2.83 5.86
CA ASP A 164 -20.96 -3.52 4.66
C ASP A 164 -19.91 -3.60 3.54
N LEU A 165 -19.00 -2.63 3.49
CA LEU A 165 -17.93 -2.59 2.50
C LEU A 165 -16.78 -3.56 2.83
N ILE A 166 -16.65 -3.97 4.08
CA ILE A 166 -15.51 -4.76 4.57
C ILE A 166 -15.87 -6.15 5.07
N SER A 167 -17.17 -6.52 5.05
CA SER A 167 -17.63 -7.81 5.54
C SER A 167 -16.95 -9.03 4.88
N GLY A 168 -16.49 -8.88 3.64
CA GLY A 168 -15.71 -9.89 2.93
C GLY A 168 -14.33 -10.15 3.52
N LEU A 169 -13.80 -9.23 4.34
CA LEU A 169 -12.46 -9.34 4.93
C LEU A 169 -12.40 -10.30 6.13
N GLN A 170 -13.54 -10.73 6.69
CA GLN A 170 -13.56 -11.70 7.80
C GLN A 170 -12.88 -13.02 7.45
N LYS A 171 -12.95 -13.42 6.19
CA LYS A 171 -12.32 -14.63 5.64
C LYS A 171 -11.46 -14.27 4.44
N ALA A 172 -10.73 -13.16 4.53
CA ALA A 172 -9.94 -12.66 3.43
C ALA A 172 -8.88 -13.67 3.01
N ASN A 173 -8.93 -14.02 1.75
CA ASN A 173 -7.94 -14.78 1.01
C ASN A 173 -7.66 -14.05 -0.30
N TYR A 174 -6.86 -14.63 -1.17
CA TYR A 174 -6.55 -14.03 -2.46
C TYR A 174 -7.80 -13.68 -3.28
N ASP A 175 -8.76 -14.60 -3.36
CA ASP A 175 -10.00 -14.40 -4.14
C ASP A 175 -10.86 -13.27 -3.57
N ALA A 176 -10.99 -13.19 -2.25
CA ALA A 176 -11.74 -12.13 -1.59
C ALA A 176 -11.12 -10.76 -1.84
N LEU A 177 -9.79 -10.65 -1.78
CA LEU A 177 -9.06 -9.42 -2.08
C LEU A 177 -9.20 -9.00 -3.54
N THR A 178 -9.14 -9.95 -4.47
CA THR A 178 -9.33 -9.69 -5.90
C THR A 178 -10.72 -9.15 -6.21
N LYS A 179 -11.75 -9.63 -5.51
CA LYS A 179 -13.12 -9.12 -5.65
C LYS A 179 -13.34 -7.74 -5.03
N LEU A 180 -12.52 -7.37 -4.05
CA LEU A 180 -12.56 -6.06 -3.40
C LEU A 180 -11.93 -4.97 -4.28
N ALA A 181 -10.87 -5.33 -5.03
CA ALA A 181 -10.13 -4.44 -5.92
C ALA A 181 -10.90 -4.14 -7.22
#